data_51b5e114f5c2c7c86e3f2bee3c63f39e
#
_entry.id   51b5e114f5c2c7c86e3f2bee3c63f39e
#
_cell.length_a   1.000
_cell.length_b   1.000
_cell.length_c   1.000
_cell.angle_alpha   90.00
_cell.angle_beta   90.00
_cell.angle_gamma   90.00
#
_symmetry.space_group_name_H-M   'P 1'
#
loop_
_entity.id
_entity.type
_entity.pdbx_description
1 polymer ?
#
loop_
_entity_poly.entity_id
_entity_poly.type
_entity_poly.pdbx_seq_one_letter_code
_entity_poly.pdbx_strand_id
1 'polypeptide(L)'
;MSRRGTICQALLMGLEAIVIALFVVPMTGRLFDIGNIFGLAITLFFFAATVFWKPLRRLLKRLWRKKAGKLLIVVFAAVLGLLILYACILSAFMIGAAVNYPNDPDAVVVLGCKVGATGNPSMMLEYRIEKAYEYLSENPDLICVASGGQGPNEALSEAQVIKNHLVDKGIDPSRILIEDKSTSTSENLEFSLSVLEDNGIQVRNIAVVTDGFHQLRASLMAEQIGVKAYAVSADTRFWLVPTYWVREWLALSYLFVFGTQ
;
A
#
# COMPACT_ATOMS: atom_id res chain seq x y z
N MET A 1 9.82 -29.46 -28.20
CA MET A 1 9.65 -27.99 -28.34
C MET A 1 10.61 -27.53 -29.42
N SER A 2 10.22 -26.54 -30.23
CA SER A 2 11.19 -25.87 -31.09
C SER A 2 12.23 -25.12 -30.24
N ARG A 3 13.41 -24.87 -30.79
CA ARG A 3 14.48 -24.08 -30.11
C ARG A 3 13.94 -22.73 -29.58
N ARG A 4 13.04 -22.08 -30.33
CA ARG A 4 12.34 -20.84 -29.92
C ARG A 4 11.47 -21.05 -28.68
N GLY A 5 10.71 -22.15 -28.60
CA GLY A 5 9.85 -22.41 -27.43
C GLY A 5 10.64 -22.71 -26.14
N THR A 6 11.85 -23.28 -26.25
CA THR A 6 12.73 -23.48 -25.08
C THR A 6 13.31 -22.16 -24.59
N ILE A 7 13.70 -21.27 -25.52
CA ILE A 7 14.22 -19.93 -25.17
C ILE A 7 13.12 -19.10 -24.48
N CYS A 8 11.89 -19.05 -25.04
CA CYS A 8 10.79 -18.31 -24.40
C CYS A 8 10.47 -18.83 -23.00
N GLN A 9 10.48 -20.15 -22.79
CA GLN A 9 10.26 -20.74 -21.46
C GLN A 9 11.36 -20.34 -20.48
N ALA A 10 12.63 -20.35 -20.90
CA ALA A 10 13.76 -19.95 -20.06
C ALA A 10 13.68 -18.46 -19.67
N LEU A 11 13.33 -17.58 -20.61
CA LEU A 11 13.15 -16.14 -20.36
C LEU A 11 12.00 -15.89 -19.35
N LEU A 12 10.87 -16.60 -19.52
CA LEU A 12 9.73 -16.49 -18.60
C LEU A 12 10.12 -16.96 -17.21
N MET A 13 10.80 -18.10 -17.06
CA MET A 13 11.29 -18.58 -15.78
C MET A 13 12.27 -17.59 -15.11
N GLY A 14 13.12 -16.93 -15.91
CA GLY A 14 14.00 -15.88 -15.40
C GLY A 14 13.23 -14.67 -14.86
N LEU A 15 12.20 -14.23 -15.55
CA LEU A 15 11.33 -13.15 -15.09
C LEU A 15 10.56 -13.53 -13.83
N GLU A 16 9.97 -14.72 -13.79
CA GLU A 16 9.26 -15.24 -12.61
C GLU A 16 10.21 -15.38 -11.40
N ALA A 17 11.46 -15.79 -11.60
CA ALA A 17 12.46 -15.85 -10.53
C ALA A 17 12.80 -14.45 -9.95
N ILE A 18 12.86 -13.42 -10.80
CA ILE A 18 13.02 -12.03 -10.35
C ILE A 18 11.80 -11.60 -9.51
N VAL A 19 10.59 -11.91 -9.94
CA VAL A 19 9.37 -11.56 -9.19
C VAL A 19 9.33 -12.32 -7.85
N ILE A 20 9.71 -13.60 -7.82
CA ILE A 20 9.85 -14.37 -6.57
C ILE A 20 10.84 -13.66 -5.62
N ALA A 21 11.99 -13.23 -6.12
CA ALA A 21 12.98 -12.53 -5.32
C ALA A 21 12.42 -11.23 -4.72
N LEU A 22 11.60 -10.47 -5.45
CA LEU A 22 10.96 -9.24 -4.96
C LEU A 22 9.99 -9.50 -3.79
N PHE A 23 9.38 -10.68 -3.69
CA PHE A 23 8.56 -11.06 -2.53
C PHE A 23 9.37 -11.68 -1.39
N VAL A 24 10.50 -12.35 -1.68
CA VAL A 24 11.34 -13.01 -0.67
C VAL A 24 12.28 -12.01 0.02
N VAL A 25 12.86 -11.06 -0.73
CA VAL A 25 13.83 -10.10 -0.18
C VAL A 25 13.30 -9.32 1.02
N PRO A 26 12.06 -8.79 1.03
CA PRO A 26 11.50 -8.14 2.22
C PRO A 26 11.43 -9.06 3.44
N MET A 27 11.18 -10.36 3.23
CA MET A 27 11.08 -11.36 4.32
C MET A 27 12.44 -11.56 5.02
N THR A 28 13.56 -11.41 4.32
CA THR A 28 14.90 -11.49 4.93
C THR A 28 15.14 -10.36 5.94
N GLY A 29 14.48 -9.19 5.74
CA GLY A 29 14.42 -8.06 6.66
C GLY A 29 13.35 -8.20 7.75
N ARG A 30 12.81 -9.41 7.98
CA ARG A 30 11.73 -9.72 8.93
C ARG A 30 10.39 -9.04 8.62
N LEU A 31 10.17 -8.64 7.38
CA LEU A 31 8.91 -8.09 6.93
C LEU A 31 8.02 -9.25 6.44
N PHE A 32 7.24 -9.81 7.35
CA PHE A 32 6.24 -10.84 7.06
C PHE A 32 4.87 -10.16 6.97
N ASP A 33 4.41 -9.93 5.76
CA ASP A 33 3.15 -9.28 5.44
C ASP A 33 2.29 -10.21 4.58
N ILE A 34 0.96 -10.08 4.66
CA ILE A 34 0.04 -10.88 3.85
C ILE A 34 0.27 -10.67 2.35
N GLY A 35 0.74 -9.48 1.96
CA GLY A 35 1.06 -9.15 0.56
C GLY A 35 2.21 -9.98 0.01
N ASN A 36 3.31 -10.17 0.79
CA ASN A 36 4.41 -11.00 0.29
C ASN A 36 4.09 -12.49 0.34
N ILE A 37 3.33 -12.96 1.33
CA ILE A 37 2.88 -14.36 1.38
C ILE A 37 1.98 -14.68 0.18
N PHE A 38 0.98 -13.83 -0.07
CA PHE A 38 0.01 -14.05 -1.15
C PHE A 38 0.66 -13.86 -2.54
N GLY A 39 1.47 -12.83 -2.71
CA GLY A 39 2.19 -12.58 -3.96
C GLY A 39 3.19 -13.68 -4.29
N LEU A 40 3.92 -14.19 -3.28
CA LEU A 40 4.82 -15.33 -3.42
C LEU A 40 4.07 -16.61 -3.82
N ALA A 41 2.93 -16.90 -3.16
CA ALA A 41 2.12 -18.07 -3.49
C ALA A 41 1.62 -18.04 -4.95
N ILE A 42 1.11 -16.89 -5.42
CA ILE A 42 0.68 -16.71 -6.81
C ILE A 42 1.87 -16.91 -7.76
N THR A 43 3.00 -16.28 -7.48
CA THR A 43 4.17 -16.35 -8.37
C THR A 43 4.74 -17.77 -8.44
N LEU A 44 4.82 -18.47 -7.29
CA LEU A 44 5.25 -19.88 -7.25
C LEU A 44 4.31 -20.80 -8.02
N PHE A 45 2.98 -20.54 -7.97
CA PHE A 45 2.01 -21.27 -8.78
C PHE A 45 2.29 -21.13 -10.28
N PHE A 46 2.51 -19.92 -10.78
CA PHE A 46 2.83 -19.69 -12.19
C PHE A 46 4.21 -20.24 -12.56
N PHE A 47 5.20 -20.08 -11.70
CA PHE A 47 6.53 -20.66 -11.90
C PHE A 47 6.48 -22.19 -12.03
N ALA A 48 5.74 -22.86 -11.16
CA ALA A 48 5.51 -24.30 -11.25
C ALA A 48 4.80 -24.68 -12.57
N ALA A 49 3.78 -23.92 -12.98
CA ALA A 49 3.10 -24.12 -14.28
C ALA A 49 4.06 -23.96 -15.46
N THR A 50 4.99 -23.01 -15.40
CA THR A 50 6.02 -22.79 -16.44
C THR A 50 7.06 -23.93 -16.44
N VAL A 51 7.57 -24.35 -15.28
CA VAL A 51 8.51 -25.47 -15.16
C VAL A 51 7.88 -26.76 -15.67
N PHE A 52 6.66 -27.07 -15.22
CA PHE A 52 5.93 -28.28 -15.58
C PHE A 52 5.05 -28.10 -16.82
N TRP A 53 5.38 -27.16 -17.72
CA TRP A 53 4.57 -26.85 -18.90
C TRP A 53 4.26 -28.07 -19.77
N LYS A 54 5.24 -28.97 -19.99
CA LYS A 54 5.03 -30.15 -20.85
C LYS A 54 3.98 -31.11 -20.28
N PRO A 55 4.05 -31.57 -18.99
CA PRO A 55 3.00 -32.41 -18.42
C PRO A 55 1.67 -31.65 -18.27
N LEU A 56 1.68 -30.37 -17.89
CA LEU A 56 0.50 -29.53 -17.78
C LEU A 56 -0.24 -29.44 -19.12
N ARG A 57 0.47 -29.13 -20.22
CA ARG A 57 -0.12 -29.10 -21.56
C ARG A 57 -0.73 -30.44 -21.96
N ARG A 58 -0.09 -31.57 -21.61
CA ARG A 58 -0.65 -32.92 -21.87
C ARG A 58 -1.95 -33.13 -21.09
N LEU A 59 -1.97 -32.73 -19.82
CA LEU A 59 -3.15 -32.80 -18.95
C LEU A 59 -4.30 -31.94 -19.53
N LEU A 60 -4.03 -30.67 -19.84
CA LEU A 60 -5.02 -29.74 -20.41
C LEU A 60 -5.61 -30.28 -21.71
N LYS A 61 -4.76 -30.83 -22.62
CA LYS A 61 -5.26 -31.48 -23.85
C LYS A 61 -6.13 -32.68 -23.57
N ARG A 62 -5.82 -33.48 -22.54
CA ARG A 62 -6.63 -34.67 -22.14
C ARG A 62 -7.98 -34.23 -21.59
N LEU A 63 -7.98 -33.20 -20.71
CA LEU A 63 -9.21 -32.63 -20.14
C LEU A 63 -10.09 -32.01 -21.21
N TRP A 64 -9.49 -31.27 -22.17
CA TRP A 64 -10.21 -30.60 -23.25
C TRP A 64 -11.03 -31.54 -24.14
N ARG A 65 -10.65 -32.82 -24.22
CA ARG A 65 -11.39 -33.83 -24.99
C ARG A 65 -12.71 -34.26 -24.35
N LYS A 66 -12.89 -34.00 -23.03
CA LYS A 66 -14.10 -34.32 -22.29
C LYS A 66 -14.95 -33.07 -22.11
N LYS A 67 -16.27 -33.12 -22.29
CA LYS A 67 -17.18 -31.98 -22.11
C LYS A 67 -16.99 -31.28 -20.75
N ALA A 68 -17.01 -32.07 -19.65
CA ALA A 68 -16.79 -31.55 -18.30
C ALA A 68 -15.39 -30.89 -18.12
N GLY A 69 -14.34 -31.51 -18.69
CA GLY A 69 -12.98 -30.97 -18.62
C GLY A 69 -12.82 -29.67 -19.42
N LYS A 70 -13.48 -29.56 -20.59
CA LYS A 70 -13.54 -28.30 -21.34
C LYS A 70 -14.22 -27.20 -20.55
N LEU A 71 -15.37 -27.50 -19.94
CA LEU A 71 -16.09 -26.55 -19.10
C LEU A 71 -15.21 -26.06 -17.92
N LEU A 72 -14.53 -26.99 -17.23
CA LEU A 72 -13.64 -26.67 -16.11
C LEU A 72 -12.52 -25.71 -16.54
N ILE A 73 -11.85 -25.96 -17.68
CA ILE A 73 -10.79 -25.11 -18.18
C ILE A 73 -11.33 -23.73 -18.54
N VAL A 74 -12.48 -23.66 -19.20
CA VAL A 74 -13.10 -22.37 -19.60
C VAL A 74 -13.50 -21.56 -18.37
N VAL A 75 -14.16 -22.20 -17.38
CA VAL A 75 -14.53 -21.53 -16.12
C VAL A 75 -13.29 -21.05 -15.36
N PHE A 76 -12.26 -21.88 -15.23
CA PHE A 76 -11.01 -21.49 -14.57
C PHE A 76 -10.34 -20.31 -15.30
N ALA A 77 -10.26 -20.35 -16.63
CA ALA A 77 -9.68 -19.25 -17.42
C ALA A 77 -10.50 -17.96 -17.31
N ALA A 78 -11.84 -18.07 -17.28
CA ALA A 78 -12.73 -16.93 -17.10
C ALA A 78 -12.55 -16.29 -15.70
N VAL A 79 -12.53 -17.09 -14.64
CA VAL A 79 -12.31 -16.62 -13.27
C VAL A 79 -10.94 -15.96 -13.14
N LEU A 80 -9.89 -16.60 -13.66
CA LEU A 80 -8.54 -16.00 -13.66
C LEU A 80 -8.50 -14.67 -14.42
N GLY A 81 -9.15 -14.62 -15.60
CA GLY A 81 -9.25 -13.38 -16.38
C GLY A 81 -9.97 -12.26 -15.63
N LEU A 82 -11.07 -12.57 -14.92
CA LEU A 82 -11.79 -11.61 -14.09
C LEU A 82 -10.95 -11.13 -12.91
N LEU A 83 -10.19 -12.01 -12.25
CA LEU A 83 -9.29 -11.62 -11.15
C LEU A 83 -8.15 -10.69 -11.65
N ILE A 84 -7.57 -10.98 -12.81
CA ILE A 84 -6.56 -10.13 -13.41
C ILE A 84 -7.16 -8.76 -13.78
N LEU A 85 -8.33 -8.74 -14.41
CA LEU A 85 -9.03 -7.50 -14.76
C LEU A 85 -9.32 -6.67 -13.50
N TYR A 86 -9.81 -7.30 -12.44
CA TYR A 86 -10.07 -6.66 -11.15
C TYR A 86 -8.78 -6.05 -10.56
N ALA A 87 -7.68 -6.79 -10.52
CA ALA A 87 -6.39 -6.30 -10.05
C ALA A 87 -5.87 -5.13 -10.91
N CYS A 88 -6.05 -5.18 -12.24
CA CYS A 88 -5.70 -4.07 -13.13
C CYS A 88 -6.54 -2.82 -12.86
N ILE A 89 -7.85 -2.97 -12.67
CA ILE A 89 -8.77 -1.85 -12.35
C ILE A 89 -8.37 -1.23 -11.01
N LEU A 90 -8.18 -2.04 -9.95
CA LEU A 90 -7.72 -1.53 -8.66
C LEU A 90 -6.38 -0.80 -8.78
N SER A 91 -5.43 -1.36 -9.52
CA SER A 91 -4.12 -0.74 -9.73
C SER A 91 -4.24 0.61 -10.46
N ALA A 92 -5.14 0.73 -11.44
CA ALA A 92 -5.37 2.00 -12.12
C ALA A 92 -5.95 3.07 -11.16
N PHE A 93 -6.89 2.70 -10.28
CA PHE A 93 -7.40 3.60 -9.25
C PHE A 93 -6.32 3.97 -8.22
N MET A 94 -5.50 3.00 -7.77
CA MET A 94 -4.38 3.25 -6.84
C MET A 94 -3.38 4.24 -7.45
N ILE A 95 -3.01 4.08 -8.72
CA ILE A 95 -2.12 5.01 -9.42
C ILE A 95 -2.76 6.40 -9.54
N GLY A 96 -4.04 6.46 -9.93
CA GLY A 96 -4.78 7.71 -10.02
C GLY A 96 -4.85 8.46 -8.69
N ALA A 97 -5.11 7.74 -7.59
CA ALA A 97 -5.14 8.33 -6.25
C ALA A 97 -3.76 8.81 -5.81
N ALA A 98 -2.68 8.07 -6.12
CA ALA A 98 -1.32 8.44 -5.73
C ALA A 98 -0.81 9.74 -6.35
N VAL A 99 -1.40 10.17 -7.48
CA VAL A 99 -1.04 11.41 -8.20
C VAL A 99 -2.12 12.49 -8.11
N ASN A 100 -3.13 12.30 -7.27
CA ASN A 100 -4.18 13.30 -7.01
C ASN A 100 -3.68 14.36 -6.02
N TYR A 101 -2.79 15.24 -6.51
CA TYR A 101 -2.13 16.27 -5.69
C TYR A 101 -3.10 17.25 -5.06
N PRO A 102 -2.75 17.80 -3.87
CA PRO A 102 -3.55 18.80 -3.18
C PRO A 102 -3.75 20.07 -4.03
N ASN A 103 -4.97 20.56 -4.01
CA ASN A 103 -5.32 21.88 -4.50
C ASN A 103 -5.99 22.60 -3.33
N ASP A 104 -5.26 23.49 -2.67
CA ASP A 104 -5.70 24.31 -1.54
C ASP A 104 -6.28 23.48 -0.36
N PRO A 105 -5.47 22.61 0.30
CA PRO A 105 -5.93 21.87 1.45
C PRO A 105 -5.97 22.75 2.70
N ASP A 106 -6.94 22.48 3.57
CA ASP A 106 -7.13 23.24 4.83
C ASP A 106 -6.08 22.81 5.89
N ALA A 107 -5.59 21.58 5.83
CA ALA A 107 -4.58 21.03 6.75
C ALA A 107 -3.83 19.84 6.12
N VAL A 108 -2.72 19.46 6.77
CA VAL A 108 -1.92 18.28 6.42
C VAL A 108 -2.08 17.22 7.49
N VAL A 109 -2.30 15.96 7.10
CA VAL A 109 -2.29 14.80 8.00
C VAL A 109 -1.16 13.86 7.59
N VAL A 110 -0.20 13.64 8.47
CA VAL A 110 0.90 12.69 8.24
C VAL A 110 0.57 11.38 8.93
N LEU A 111 0.30 10.34 8.15
CA LEU A 111 -0.05 9.02 8.69
C LEU A 111 1.20 8.28 9.13
N GLY A 112 1.20 7.80 10.36
CA GLY A 112 2.21 6.91 10.89
C GLY A 112 2.16 5.51 10.25
N CYS A 113 3.19 4.71 10.46
CA CYS A 113 3.19 3.31 10.00
C CYS A 113 3.96 2.35 10.91
N LYS A 114 5.09 2.74 11.48
CA LYS A 114 5.87 1.93 12.43
C LYS A 114 7.06 2.70 12.99
N VAL A 115 7.32 2.51 14.28
CA VAL A 115 8.51 2.98 14.99
C VAL A 115 9.31 1.78 15.52
N GLY A 116 10.62 1.90 15.55
CA GLY A 116 11.49 0.88 16.14
C GLY A 116 11.49 0.91 17.68
N ALA A 117 11.91 -0.19 18.30
CA ALA A 117 12.05 -0.29 19.75
C ALA A 117 13.02 0.75 20.37
N THR A 118 13.86 1.37 19.56
CA THR A 118 14.78 2.45 19.96
C THR A 118 14.20 3.85 19.76
N GLY A 119 12.95 3.98 19.29
CA GLY A 119 12.32 5.28 18.98
C GLY A 119 12.66 5.85 17.62
N ASN A 120 13.47 5.15 16.81
CA ASN A 120 13.75 5.57 15.43
C ASN A 120 12.58 5.21 14.50
N PRO A 121 12.27 6.07 13.50
CA PRO A 121 11.27 5.74 12.50
C PRO A 121 11.70 4.51 11.68
N SER A 122 10.73 3.70 11.26
CA SER A 122 10.99 2.75 10.18
C SER A 122 11.37 3.49 8.90
N MET A 123 12.04 2.80 7.97
CA MET A 123 12.41 3.40 6.68
C MET A 123 11.21 4.01 5.94
N MET A 124 10.03 3.42 6.02
CA MET A 124 8.83 3.95 5.39
C MET A 124 8.33 5.21 6.10
N LEU A 125 8.36 5.21 7.44
CA LEU A 125 8.00 6.40 8.22
C LEU A 125 8.98 7.54 7.96
N GLU A 126 10.27 7.25 7.80
CA GLU A 126 11.30 8.24 7.44
C GLU A 126 10.98 8.89 6.09
N TYR A 127 10.59 8.14 5.06
CA TYR A 127 10.17 8.70 3.77
C TYR A 127 8.90 9.56 3.87
N ARG A 128 7.94 9.17 4.71
CA ARG A 128 6.76 10.01 4.98
C ARG A 128 7.13 11.32 5.67
N ILE A 129 8.00 11.26 6.67
CA ILE A 129 8.51 12.45 7.38
C ILE A 129 9.26 13.37 6.40
N GLU A 130 10.11 12.81 5.53
CA GLU A 130 10.82 13.61 4.53
C GLU A 130 9.83 14.29 3.58
N LYS A 131 8.84 13.54 3.08
CA LYS A 131 7.82 14.09 2.19
C LYS A 131 6.94 15.14 2.87
N ALA A 132 6.61 14.94 4.16
CA ALA A 132 5.89 15.92 4.96
C ALA A 132 6.70 17.19 5.15
N TYR A 133 8.00 17.06 5.43
CA TYR A 133 8.91 18.20 5.56
C TYR A 133 8.98 19.02 4.27
N GLU A 134 9.19 18.38 3.11
CA GLU A 134 9.18 19.05 1.81
C GLU A 134 7.89 19.86 1.61
N TYR A 135 6.75 19.18 1.78
CA TYR A 135 5.44 19.77 1.55
C TYR A 135 5.12 20.94 2.51
N LEU A 136 5.42 20.78 3.81
CA LEU A 136 5.21 21.82 4.83
C LEU A 136 6.15 23.02 4.69
N SER A 137 7.34 22.82 4.11
CA SER A 137 8.29 23.88 3.82
C SER A 137 7.83 24.76 2.65
N GLU A 138 7.17 24.14 1.65
CA GLU A 138 6.56 24.84 0.52
C GLU A 138 5.24 25.53 0.90
N ASN A 139 4.59 25.09 2.00
CA ASN A 139 3.29 25.58 2.47
C ASN A 139 3.39 26.04 3.94
N PRO A 140 4.02 27.20 4.23
CA PRO A 140 4.35 27.61 5.59
C PRO A 140 3.15 27.93 6.48
N ASP A 141 1.98 28.21 5.90
CA ASP A 141 0.76 28.57 6.65
C ASP A 141 -0.08 27.35 7.06
N LEU A 142 0.20 26.15 6.52
CA LEU A 142 -0.58 24.97 6.84
C LEU A 142 -0.23 24.38 8.21
N ILE A 143 -1.28 23.99 8.93
CA ILE A 143 -1.15 23.19 10.15
C ILE A 143 -1.06 21.71 9.77
N CYS A 144 -0.23 20.98 10.50
CA CYS A 144 0.00 19.55 10.33
C CYS A 144 -0.49 18.78 11.55
N VAL A 145 -1.20 17.68 11.34
CA VAL A 145 -1.43 16.66 12.37
C VAL A 145 -0.47 15.50 12.10
N ALA A 146 0.44 15.25 13.05
CA ALA A 146 1.19 14.01 13.13
C ALA A 146 0.28 12.96 13.77
N SER A 147 -0.07 11.89 13.03
CA SER A 147 -1.07 10.92 13.45
C SER A 147 -0.50 9.50 13.48
N GLY A 148 -0.74 8.80 14.57
CA GLY A 148 -0.37 7.41 14.77
C GLY A 148 -0.06 7.10 16.23
N GLY A 149 -0.74 6.07 16.77
CA GLY A 149 -0.57 5.61 18.14
C GLY A 149 0.76 4.93 18.38
N GLN A 150 0.88 4.31 19.54
CA GLN A 150 2.06 3.56 19.95
C GLN A 150 1.80 2.05 19.88
N GLY A 151 2.52 1.38 19.03
CA GLY A 151 2.49 -0.08 18.92
C GLY A 151 3.15 -0.77 20.13
N PRO A 152 2.84 -2.05 20.41
CA PRO A 152 3.26 -2.75 21.64
C PRO A 152 4.78 -2.90 21.81
N ASN A 153 5.57 -2.73 20.76
CA ASN A 153 7.04 -2.82 20.79
C ASN A 153 7.71 -1.50 20.35
N GLU A 154 7.00 -0.40 20.43
CA GLU A 154 7.49 0.91 20.05
C GLU A 154 7.85 1.73 21.29
N ALA A 155 8.96 2.47 21.25
CA ALA A 155 9.41 3.30 22.38
C ALA A 155 8.57 4.58 22.54
N LEU A 156 8.04 5.10 21.43
CA LEU A 156 7.22 6.30 21.34
C LEU A 156 6.05 6.04 20.39
N SER A 157 5.01 6.87 20.45
CA SER A 157 3.96 6.87 19.41
C SER A 157 4.53 7.32 18.07
N GLU A 158 3.95 6.82 16.99
CA GLU A 158 4.33 7.21 15.64
C GLU A 158 4.18 8.72 15.44
N ALA A 159 3.12 9.32 15.99
CA ALA A 159 2.88 10.76 15.99
C ALA A 159 3.98 11.56 16.66
N GLN A 160 4.46 11.10 17.83
CA GLN A 160 5.54 11.79 18.53
C GLN A 160 6.85 11.74 17.75
N VAL A 161 7.15 10.61 17.11
CA VAL A 161 8.35 10.47 16.27
C VAL A 161 8.27 11.38 15.04
N ILE A 162 7.11 11.44 14.37
CA ILE A 162 6.88 12.35 13.25
C ILE A 162 7.12 13.81 13.68
N LYS A 163 6.50 14.23 14.79
CA LYS A 163 6.67 15.60 15.29
C LYS A 163 8.11 15.93 15.61
N ASN A 164 8.81 15.08 16.36
CA ASN A 164 10.20 15.30 16.75
C ASN A 164 11.09 15.51 15.50
N HIS A 165 10.98 14.63 14.52
CA HIS A 165 11.77 14.72 13.30
C HIS A 165 11.43 15.93 12.43
N LEU A 166 10.16 16.36 12.35
CA LEU A 166 9.77 17.56 11.62
C LEU A 166 10.31 18.82 12.32
N VAL A 167 10.27 18.87 13.65
CA VAL A 167 10.86 19.97 14.44
C VAL A 167 12.37 20.01 14.27
N ASP A 168 13.06 18.88 14.34
CA ASP A 168 14.51 18.79 14.13
C ASP A 168 14.92 19.25 12.72
N LYS A 169 14.03 19.11 11.74
CA LYS A 169 14.21 19.61 10.37
C LYS A 169 13.88 21.12 10.21
N GLY A 170 13.32 21.76 11.25
CA GLY A 170 13.06 23.20 11.28
C GLY A 170 11.61 23.61 11.06
N ILE A 171 10.64 22.68 11.07
CA ILE A 171 9.22 23.04 11.09
C ILE A 171 8.86 23.55 12.49
N ASP A 172 8.16 24.69 12.55
CA ASP A 172 7.72 25.29 13.82
C ASP A 172 6.85 24.30 14.62
N PRO A 173 7.20 23.98 15.87
CA PRO A 173 6.44 23.08 16.73
C PRO A 173 4.97 23.47 16.91
N SER A 174 4.64 24.77 16.83
CA SER A 174 3.26 25.28 16.93
C SER A 174 2.37 24.89 15.77
N ARG A 175 2.98 24.55 14.63
CA ARG A 175 2.30 24.08 13.42
C ARG A 175 2.02 22.57 13.46
N ILE A 176 2.51 21.83 14.47
CA ILE A 176 2.42 20.37 14.48
C ILE A 176 1.57 19.94 15.69
N LEU A 177 0.34 19.56 15.42
CA LEU A 177 -0.57 18.92 16.36
C LEU A 177 -0.25 17.42 16.44
N ILE A 178 -0.59 16.77 17.55
CA ILE A 178 -0.37 15.33 17.78
C ILE A 178 -1.71 14.62 17.90
N GLU A 179 -1.81 13.50 17.20
CA GLU A 179 -2.82 12.47 17.39
C GLU A 179 -2.10 11.14 17.66
N ASP A 180 -2.11 10.64 18.89
CA ASP A 180 -1.30 9.49 19.34
C ASP A 180 -2.12 8.32 19.92
N LYS A 181 -3.43 8.30 19.66
CA LYS A 181 -4.35 7.30 20.23
C LYS A 181 -4.82 6.25 19.24
N SER A 182 -4.73 6.56 17.95
CA SER A 182 -5.22 5.71 16.86
C SER A 182 -4.47 4.37 16.77
N THR A 183 -5.20 3.34 16.37
CA THR A 183 -4.70 1.97 16.15
C THR A 183 -4.97 1.47 14.74
N SER A 184 -5.66 2.26 13.93
CA SER A 184 -6.01 1.95 12.55
C SER A 184 -5.98 3.20 11.67
N THR A 185 -5.95 3.01 10.34
CA THR A 185 -5.98 4.13 9.38
C THR A 185 -7.26 4.95 9.48
N SER A 186 -8.39 4.30 9.77
CA SER A 186 -9.68 4.98 9.98
C SER A 186 -9.61 5.92 11.19
N GLU A 187 -9.12 5.39 12.30
CA GLU A 187 -8.93 6.16 13.54
C GLU A 187 -7.90 7.28 13.37
N ASN A 188 -6.79 7.03 12.64
CA ASN A 188 -5.83 8.09 12.31
C ASN A 188 -6.52 9.30 11.66
N LEU A 189 -7.38 9.07 10.69
CA LEU A 189 -8.09 10.14 9.99
C LEU A 189 -9.15 10.78 10.89
N GLU A 190 -10.02 9.98 11.51
CA GLU A 190 -11.10 10.47 12.36
C GLU A 190 -10.58 11.28 13.57
N PHE A 191 -9.58 10.76 14.28
CA PHE A 191 -9.01 11.45 15.43
C PHE A 191 -8.19 12.69 15.02
N SER A 192 -7.53 12.65 13.84
CA SER A 192 -6.88 13.84 13.30
C SER A 192 -7.86 14.97 13.01
N LEU A 193 -9.06 14.66 12.48
CA LEU A 193 -10.10 15.67 12.29
C LEU A 193 -10.59 16.23 13.61
N SER A 194 -10.79 15.38 14.62
CA SER A 194 -11.17 15.82 15.97
C SER A 194 -10.10 16.75 16.59
N VAL A 195 -8.82 16.42 16.42
CA VAL A 195 -7.70 17.28 16.87
C VAL A 195 -7.72 18.63 16.16
N LEU A 196 -8.01 18.67 14.86
CA LEU A 196 -8.13 19.93 14.11
C LEU A 196 -9.32 20.75 14.59
N GLU A 197 -10.49 20.14 14.79
CA GLU A 197 -11.69 20.79 15.27
C GLU A 197 -11.50 21.36 16.68
N ASP A 198 -10.89 20.61 17.61
CA ASP A 198 -10.57 21.04 18.98
C ASP A 198 -9.63 22.27 19.00
N ASN A 199 -8.83 22.46 17.95
CA ASN A 199 -7.98 23.62 17.77
C ASN A 199 -8.63 24.74 16.92
N GLY A 200 -9.94 24.64 16.63
CA GLY A 200 -10.71 25.65 15.91
C GLY A 200 -10.47 25.66 14.40
N ILE A 201 -9.87 24.60 13.84
CA ILE A 201 -9.55 24.48 12.42
C ILE A 201 -10.65 23.64 11.77
N GLN A 202 -11.49 24.28 10.96
CA GLN A 202 -12.51 23.59 10.16
C GLN A 202 -11.88 23.14 8.86
N VAL A 203 -12.06 21.85 8.53
CA VAL A 203 -11.48 21.25 7.33
C VAL A 203 -12.57 20.63 6.45
N ARG A 204 -12.43 20.82 5.16
CA ARG A 204 -13.17 20.13 4.10
C ARG A 204 -12.26 19.31 3.21
N ASN A 205 -11.01 19.78 3.10
CA ASN A 205 -9.99 19.19 2.26
C ASN A 205 -8.72 19.01 3.09
N ILE A 206 -8.12 17.81 3.05
CA ILE A 206 -6.85 17.53 3.70
C ILE A 206 -5.81 17.03 2.71
N ALA A 207 -4.55 17.40 2.91
CA ALA A 207 -3.42 16.76 2.28
C ALA A 207 -2.98 15.57 3.14
N VAL A 208 -3.01 14.35 2.62
CA VAL A 208 -2.62 13.14 3.35
C VAL A 208 -1.24 12.70 2.92
N VAL A 209 -0.28 12.75 3.85
CA VAL A 209 1.08 12.24 3.63
C VAL A 209 1.14 10.77 4.00
N THR A 210 1.24 9.93 2.98
CA THR A 210 1.41 8.47 3.13
C THR A 210 2.07 7.89 1.88
N ASP A 211 2.36 6.57 1.87
CA ASP A 211 2.92 5.92 0.67
C ASP A 211 1.93 5.93 -0.50
N GLY A 212 2.45 6.05 -1.74
CA GLY A 212 1.61 6.15 -2.93
C GLY A 212 0.63 4.99 -3.12
N PHE A 213 1.04 3.75 -2.77
CA PHE A 213 0.15 2.58 -2.83
C PHE A 213 -1.02 2.66 -1.84
N HIS A 214 -0.89 3.43 -0.75
CA HIS A 214 -1.89 3.56 0.31
C HIS A 214 -2.89 4.69 0.10
N GLN A 215 -2.60 5.65 -0.80
CA GLN A 215 -3.39 6.86 -1.02
C GLN A 215 -4.86 6.57 -1.34
N LEU A 216 -5.15 5.59 -2.19
CA LEU A 216 -6.54 5.25 -2.52
C LEU A 216 -7.34 4.84 -1.29
N ARG A 217 -6.78 3.98 -0.43
CA ARG A 217 -7.49 3.52 0.77
C ARG A 217 -7.67 4.64 1.78
N ALA A 218 -6.65 5.48 1.96
CA ALA A 218 -6.75 6.65 2.84
C ALA A 218 -7.80 7.64 2.34
N SER A 219 -7.87 7.93 1.02
CA SER A 219 -8.87 8.84 0.47
C SER A 219 -10.30 8.30 0.61
N LEU A 220 -10.51 7.01 0.36
CA LEU A 220 -11.83 6.39 0.54
C LEU A 220 -12.30 6.43 2.00
N MET A 221 -11.38 6.22 2.96
CA MET A 221 -11.70 6.33 4.39
C MET A 221 -11.99 7.77 4.81
N ALA A 222 -11.24 8.75 4.29
CA ALA A 222 -11.50 10.17 4.54
C ALA A 222 -12.86 10.61 3.99
N GLU A 223 -13.24 10.16 2.79
CA GLU A 223 -14.55 10.45 2.19
C GLU A 223 -15.71 9.89 3.04
N GLN A 224 -15.53 8.74 3.70
CA GLN A 224 -16.56 8.17 4.59
C GLN A 224 -16.84 9.03 5.82
N ILE A 225 -15.85 9.80 6.29
CA ILE A 225 -15.99 10.74 7.40
C ILE A 225 -16.24 12.19 6.93
N GLY A 226 -16.58 12.37 5.65
CA GLY A 226 -17.05 13.66 5.09
C GLY A 226 -15.94 14.62 4.68
N VAL A 227 -14.69 14.20 4.59
CA VAL A 227 -13.54 15.03 4.21
C VAL A 227 -12.90 14.51 2.93
N LYS A 228 -12.53 15.41 2.01
CA LYS A 228 -11.81 15.06 0.80
C LYS A 228 -10.32 14.99 1.07
N ALA A 229 -9.70 13.87 0.75
CA ALA A 229 -8.26 13.70 0.88
C ALA A 229 -7.55 13.82 -0.48
N TYR A 230 -6.43 14.52 -0.46
CA TYR A 230 -5.50 14.67 -1.57
C TYR A 230 -4.16 14.02 -1.23
N ALA A 231 -3.47 13.53 -2.24
CA ALA A 231 -2.26 12.75 -2.05
C ALA A 231 -1.00 13.60 -1.95
N VAL A 232 -0.26 13.45 -0.85
CA VAL A 232 1.15 13.82 -0.76
C VAL A 232 1.92 12.51 -0.61
N SER A 233 2.24 11.89 -1.75
CA SER A 233 2.78 10.54 -1.81
C SER A 233 4.26 10.50 -1.45
N ALA A 234 4.59 9.77 -0.37
CA ALA A 234 5.96 9.47 0.00
C ALA A 234 6.53 8.35 -0.90
N ASP A 235 7.84 8.36 -1.09
CA ASP A 235 8.55 7.36 -1.86
C ASP A 235 8.51 5.99 -1.19
N THR A 236 8.52 4.95 -2.02
CA THR A 236 8.63 3.57 -1.56
C THR A 236 9.76 2.87 -2.31
N ARG A 237 10.64 2.18 -1.59
CA ARG A 237 11.71 1.39 -2.22
C ARG A 237 11.12 0.38 -3.20
N PHE A 238 11.67 0.32 -4.41
CA PHE A 238 11.12 -0.47 -5.51
C PHE A 238 10.90 -1.96 -5.17
N TRP A 239 11.76 -2.56 -4.31
CA TRP A 239 11.62 -3.96 -3.90
C TRP A 239 10.49 -4.19 -2.87
N LEU A 240 9.97 -3.15 -2.24
CA LEU A 240 8.82 -3.23 -1.33
C LEU A 240 7.50 -3.04 -2.06
N VAL A 241 7.51 -2.34 -3.20
CA VAL A 241 6.30 -2.01 -3.97
C VAL A 241 5.44 -3.24 -4.25
N PRO A 242 5.95 -4.37 -4.78
CA PRO A 242 5.10 -5.53 -5.07
C PRO A 242 4.37 -6.09 -3.85
N THR A 243 5.07 -6.17 -2.70
CA THR A 243 4.50 -6.65 -1.44
C THR A 243 3.33 -5.78 -0.99
N TYR A 244 3.55 -4.47 -0.87
CA TYR A 244 2.53 -3.56 -0.40
C TYR A 244 1.41 -3.35 -1.43
N TRP A 245 1.71 -3.44 -2.71
CA TRP A 245 0.71 -3.36 -3.78
C TRP A 245 -0.30 -4.51 -3.69
N VAL A 246 0.19 -5.75 -3.54
CA VAL A 246 -0.66 -6.93 -3.34
C VAL A 246 -1.44 -6.82 -2.02
N ARG A 247 -0.81 -6.33 -0.94
CA ARG A 247 -1.50 -6.07 0.33
C ARG A 247 -2.67 -5.10 0.15
N GLU A 248 -2.47 -4.00 -0.60
CA GLU A 248 -3.53 -3.01 -0.82
C GLU A 248 -4.67 -3.57 -1.69
N TRP A 249 -4.40 -4.45 -2.66
CA TRP A 249 -5.50 -5.16 -3.34
C TRP A 249 -6.40 -5.92 -2.36
N LEU A 250 -5.80 -6.61 -1.40
CA LEU A 250 -6.55 -7.35 -0.37
C LEU A 250 -7.27 -6.41 0.59
N ALA A 251 -6.60 -5.34 1.05
CA ALA A 251 -7.16 -4.37 1.98
C ALA A 251 -8.31 -3.56 1.36
N LEU A 252 -8.20 -3.15 0.10
CA LEU A 252 -9.28 -2.48 -0.65
C LEU A 252 -10.45 -3.42 -0.89
N SER A 253 -10.17 -4.69 -1.25
CA SER A 253 -11.24 -5.70 -1.38
C SER A 253 -11.99 -5.92 -0.07
N TYR A 254 -11.26 -5.96 1.05
CA TYR A 254 -11.85 -6.05 2.38
C TYR A 254 -12.71 -4.82 2.70
N LEU A 255 -12.20 -3.62 2.44
CA LEU A 255 -12.91 -2.35 2.64
C LEU A 255 -14.21 -2.29 1.85
N PHE A 256 -14.21 -2.74 0.59
CA PHE A 256 -15.41 -2.73 -0.26
C PHE A 256 -16.49 -3.74 0.18
N VAL A 257 -16.09 -4.84 0.81
CA VAL A 257 -17.03 -5.89 1.25
C VAL A 257 -17.55 -5.64 2.67
N PHE A 258 -16.68 -5.19 3.57
CA PHE A 258 -16.97 -5.12 5.00
C PHE A 258 -17.02 -3.69 5.57
N GLY A 259 -16.61 -2.68 4.80
CA GLY A 259 -16.49 -1.30 5.27
C GLY A 259 -15.23 -1.06 6.12
N THR A 260 -15.15 0.13 6.73
CA THR A 260 -14.12 0.48 7.74
C THR A 260 -14.44 -0.21 9.06
N GLN A 261 -13.43 -0.77 9.70
CA GLN A 261 -13.48 -1.19 11.11
C GLN A 261 -12.74 -0.17 11.95
#